data_6187b00eb69793767268d046b43a69bd
#
_entry.id   6187b00eb69793767268d046b43a69bd
#
_cell.length_a   1.000
_cell.length_b   1.000
_cell.length_c   1.000
_cell.angle_alpha   90.00
_cell.angle_beta   90.00
_cell.angle_gamma   90.00
#
_symmetry.space_group_name_H-M   'P 1'
#
loop_
_entity.id
_entity.type
_entity.pdbx_description
1 polymer ?
#
loop_
_entity_poly.entity_id
_entity_poly.type
_entity_poly.pdbx_seq_one_letter_code
_entity_poly.pdbx_strand_id
1 'polypeptide(L)'
;LYSSAASDVYKRQSVDCVLIGFDGEQFRVLLVRQVGKQSEDGYNNMKLPGSLIYDDEDLDEAAKRVLNELTGLKNVKLTQFKAYGSKNRTRNPKDVLWLERFHRLDEKKIDRIVTIAYLTLVKIDRRFEQLSDKYDACWTPVTEVKSLAFDHFQILQDALVHIRHYVEYAPSVMFDLLPRKFTAAQLRTVYQLIYDKVFDVRNFHKKIALMPYVVPLEEKQVGVCHRAARFYKFDRSIYNKSGTK
;
A
#
# COMPACT_ATOMS: atom_id res chain seq x y z
N LEU A 1 40.93 -12.36 0.64
CA LEU A 1 39.88 -13.43 0.73
C LEU A 1 38.55 -12.93 1.34
N TYR A 2 38.41 -11.64 1.68
CA TYR A 2 37.15 -11.07 2.22
C TYR A 2 36.30 -10.32 1.19
N SER A 3 36.78 -10.15 -0.05
CA SER A 3 36.13 -9.25 -1.02
C SER A 3 34.96 -9.88 -1.80
N SER A 4 34.95 -11.16 -2.05
CA SER A 4 33.88 -11.82 -2.82
C SER A 4 32.62 -12.12 -2.00
N ALA A 5 32.76 -12.45 -0.73
CA ALA A 5 31.63 -12.74 0.15
C ALA A 5 30.83 -11.48 0.51
N ALA A 6 31.48 -10.32 0.61
CA ALA A 6 30.82 -9.06 0.91
C ALA A 6 29.94 -8.56 -0.25
N SER A 7 30.41 -8.68 -1.52
CA SER A 7 29.61 -8.26 -2.68
C SER A 7 28.34 -9.11 -2.90
N ASP A 8 28.34 -10.37 -2.44
CA ASP A 8 27.16 -11.26 -2.56
C ASP A 8 26.08 -10.97 -1.50
N VAL A 9 26.45 -10.33 -0.37
CA VAL A 9 25.47 -9.98 0.68
C VAL A 9 24.53 -8.87 0.24
N TYR A 10 25.01 -7.87 -0.50
CA TYR A 10 24.19 -6.75 -1.00
C TYR A 10 23.18 -7.18 -2.05
N LYS A 11 23.45 -8.24 -2.81
CA LYS A 11 22.53 -8.79 -3.81
C LYS A 11 21.33 -9.54 -3.21
N ARG A 12 21.21 -9.60 -1.88
CA ARG A 12 20.18 -10.38 -1.16
C ARG A 12 19.21 -9.53 -0.34
N GLN A 13 19.21 -8.22 -0.58
CA GLN A 13 18.32 -7.28 0.07
C GLN A 13 17.37 -6.65 -0.93
N SER A 14 16.11 -6.49 -0.55
CA SER A 14 15.08 -5.86 -1.37
C SER A 14 14.18 -4.96 -0.56
N VAL A 15 13.44 -4.12 -1.25
CA VAL A 15 12.30 -3.38 -0.68
C VAL A 15 11.03 -3.78 -1.41
N ASP A 16 9.92 -3.86 -0.67
CA ASP A 16 8.59 -4.08 -1.21
C ASP A 16 7.64 -2.99 -0.70
N CYS A 17 6.89 -2.36 -1.61
CA CYS A 17 6.03 -1.23 -1.31
C CYS A 17 4.56 -1.66 -1.32
N VAL A 18 3.89 -1.54 -0.18
CA VAL A 18 2.44 -1.76 -0.04
C VAL A 18 1.74 -0.41 -0.12
N LEU A 19 1.04 -0.17 -1.23
CA LEU A 19 0.19 1.02 -1.38
C LEU A 19 -1.26 0.59 -1.24
N ILE A 20 -1.92 1.05 -0.18
CA ILE A 20 -3.36 0.87 0.00
C ILE A 20 -4.06 2.17 -0.36
N GLY A 21 -4.88 2.10 -1.39
CA GLY A 21 -5.68 3.21 -1.88
C GLY A 21 -7.15 3.05 -1.59
N PHE A 22 -7.85 4.18 -1.41
CA PHE A 22 -9.30 4.23 -1.31
C PHE A 22 -9.87 4.92 -2.55
N ASP A 23 -10.75 4.24 -3.28
CA ASP A 23 -11.39 4.74 -4.51
C ASP A 23 -12.72 5.46 -4.26
N GLY A 24 -13.17 5.51 -3.01
CA GLY A 24 -14.47 6.05 -2.58
C GLY A 24 -15.43 4.97 -2.09
N GLU A 25 -15.21 3.70 -2.43
CA GLU A 25 -16.06 2.57 -2.10
C GLU A 25 -15.32 1.46 -1.34
N GLN A 26 -14.08 1.13 -1.77
CA GLN A 26 -13.33 0.01 -1.23
C GLN A 26 -11.81 0.27 -1.20
N PHE A 27 -11.10 -0.58 -0.47
CA PHE A 27 -9.64 -0.57 -0.51
C PHE A 27 -9.13 -1.31 -1.75
N ARG A 28 -8.14 -0.68 -2.40
CA ARG A 28 -7.36 -1.26 -3.48
C ARG A 28 -5.88 -1.30 -3.10
N VAL A 29 -5.20 -2.31 -3.57
CA VAL A 29 -3.74 -2.41 -3.48
C VAL A 29 -3.14 -2.19 -4.86
N LEU A 30 -2.03 -1.44 -4.92
CA LEU A 30 -1.28 -1.27 -6.14
C LEU A 30 -0.41 -2.50 -6.38
N LEU A 31 -0.63 -3.16 -7.50
CA LEU A 31 0.12 -4.33 -7.94
C LEU A 31 0.78 -4.08 -9.28
N VAL A 32 1.84 -4.83 -9.55
CA VAL A 32 2.57 -4.81 -10.82
C VAL A 32 2.76 -6.22 -11.35
N ARG A 33 2.83 -6.37 -12.68
CA ARG A 33 3.24 -7.61 -13.34
C ARG A 33 4.13 -7.30 -14.53
N GLN A 34 4.87 -8.29 -15.00
CA GLN A 34 5.67 -8.14 -16.20
C GLN A 34 4.77 -8.19 -17.44
N VAL A 35 4.87 -7.19 -18.31
CA VAL A 35 4.15 -7.15 -19.60
C VAL A 35 4.61 -8.28 -20.50
N GLY A 36 3.66 -8.92 -21.21
CA GLY A 36 3.95 -9.89 -22.27
C GLY A 36 4.07 -11.35 -21.84
N LYS A 37 3.83 -11.67 -20.58
CA LYS A 37 3.81 -13.07 -20.10
C LYS A 37 2.52 -13.36 -19.34
N GLN A 38 1.54 -13.93 -20.05
CA GLN A 38 0.49 -14.70 -19.38
C GLN A 38 1.15 -15.96 -18.77
N SER A 39 0.76 -16.29 -17.54
CA SER A 39 1.25 -17.51 -16.89
C SER A 39 0.68 -18.72 -17.63
N GLU A 40 1.52 -19.47 -18.32
CA GLU A 40 1.14 -20.69 -19.02
C GLU A 40 0.63 -21.79 -18.06
N ASP A 41 0.94 -21.68 -16.76
CA ASP A 41 0.68 -22.71 -15.74
C ASP A 41 -0.21 -22.25 -14.56
N GLY A 42 -1.03 -21.22 -14.71
CA GLY A 42 -1.88 -20.73 -13.62
C GLY A 42 -1.12 -20.07 -12.45
N TYR A 43 0.19 -19.80 -12.60
CA TYR A 43 0.96 -19.05 -11.61
C TYR A 43 0.58 -17.56 -11.64
N ASN A 44 0.15 -17.02 -10.51
CA ASN A 44 -0.13 -15.60 -10.41
C ASN A 44 1.19 -14.81 -10.34
N ASN A 45 1.53 -14.11 -11.43
CA ASN A 45 2.73 -13.29 -11.55
C ASN A 45 2.54 -11.84 -11.06
N MET A 46 1.37 -11.51 -10.51
CA MET A 46 1.13 -10.23 -9.86
C MET A 46 1.92 -10.17 -8.54
N LYS A 47 2.51 -9.01 -8.27
CA LYS A 47 3.28 -8.77 -7.06
C LYS A 47 3.14 -7.34 -6.55
N LEU A 48 3.54 -7.08 -5.33
CA LEU A 48 3.78 -5.73 -4.84
C LEU A 48 4.93 -5.07 -5.63
N PRO A 49 4.91 -3.74 -5.84
CA PRO A 49 6.08 -3.03 -6.35
C PRO A 49 7.28 -3.29 -5.44
N GLY A 50 8.28 -3.98 -5.96
CA GLY A 50 9.45 -4.37 -5.18
C GLY A 50 10.63 -4.74 -6.09
N SER A 51 11.86 -4.48 -5.62
CA SER A 51 13.12 -4.78 -6.30
C SER A 51 14.28 -4.87 -5.32
N LEU A 52 15.40 -5.38 -5.80
CA LEU A 52 16.66 -5.36 -5.04
C LEU A 52 17.13 -3.92 -4.80
N ILE A 53 17.87 -3.75 -3.72
CA ILE A 53 18.54 -2.50 -3.34
C ILE A 53 19.86 -2.43 -4.11
N TYR A 54 20.22 -1.25 -4.62
CA TYR A 54 21.51 -0.99 -5.26
C TYR A 54 22.56 -0.60 -4.24
N ASP A 55 23.83 -0.74 -4.60
CA ASP A 55 24.97 -0.51 -3.69
C ASP A 55 25.14 0.98 -3.30
N ASP A 56 24.56 1.88 -4.09
CA ASP A 56 24.70 3.34 -3.97
C ASP A 56 23.44 4.04 -3.43
N GLU A 57 22.49 3.30 -2.89
CA GLU A 57 21.24 3.85 -2.35
C GLU A 57 20.91 3.34 -0.94
N ASP A 58 20.28 4.17 -0.13
CA ASP A 58 19.70 3.74 1.13
C ASP A 58 18.29 3.11 0.95
N LEU A 59 17.72 2.57 2.05
CA LEU A 59 16.43 1.89 2.03
C LEU A 59 15.28 2.79 1.55
N ASP A 60 15.26 4.05 1.96
CA ASP A 60 14.22 5.00 1.61
C ASP A 60 14.35 5.46 0.16
N GLU A 61 15.57 5.57 -0.34
CA GLU A 61 15.89 5.88 -1.74
C GLU A 61 15.48 4.73 -2.63
N ALA A 62 15.87 3.49 -2.25
CA ALA A 62 15.45 2.27 -2.94
C ALA A 62 13.93 2.17 -3.06
N ALA A 63 13.19 2.40 -1.97
CA ALA A 63 11.73 2.33 -1.97
C ALA A 63 11.10 3.37 -2.91
N LYS A 64 11.61 4.61 -2.92
CA LYS A 64 11.15 5.69 -3.82
C LYS A 64 11.49 5.37 -5.28
N ARG A 65 12.70 4.88 -5.56
CA ARG A 65 13.12 4.47 -6.90
C ARG A 65 12.23 3.35 -7.43
N VAL A 66 12.10 2.28 -6.67
CA VAL A 66 11.30 1.10 -7.03
C VAL A 66 9.86 1.49 -7.35
N LEU A 67 9.24 2.32 -6.50
CA LEU A 67 7.89 2.79 -6.75
C LEU A 67 7.80 3.61 -8.05
N ASN A 68 8.73 4.55 -8.26
CA ASN A 68 8.74 5.35 -9.47
C ASN A 68 8.97 4.51 -10.74
N GLU A 69 9.96 3.61 -10.72
CA GLU A 69 10.31 2.78 -11.89
C GLU A 69 9.18 1.81 -12.28
N LEU A 70 8.54 1.19 -11.29
CA LEU A 70 7.55 0.15 -11.57
C LEU A 70 6.13 0.70 -11.77
N THR A 71 5.84 1.89 -11.26
CA THR A 71 4.47 2.42 -11.28
C THR A 71 4.35 3.83 -11.88
N GLY A 72 5.46 4.54 -12.03
CA GLY A 72 5.48 5.95 -12.45
C GLY A 72 5.17 6.95 -11.32
N LEU A 73 4.81 6.49 -10.13
CA LEU A 73 4.45 7.34 -9.00
C LEU A 73 5.68 8.00 -8.37
N LYS A 74 5.60 9.31 -8.12
CA LYS A 74 6.66 10.12 -7.52
C LYS A 74 6.17 10.84 -6.26
N ASN A 75 7.11 11.16 -5.36
CA ASN A 75 6.85 11.95 -4.15
C ASN A 75 5.74 11.34 -3.26
N VAL A 76 5.73 10.02 -3.16
CA VAL A 76 4.86 9.28 -2.23
C VAL A 76 5.59 9.12 -0.91
N LYS A 77 4.94 9.49 0.19
CA LYS A 77 5.49 9.26 1.54
C LYS A 77 5.32 7.78 1.88
N LEU A 78 6.43 7.07 1.98
CA LEU A 78 6.48 5.68 2.40
C LEU A 78 6.97 5.58 3.84
N THR A 79 6.42 4.64 4.60
CA THR A 79 6.82 4.37 5.98
C THR A 79 7.20 2.90 6.10
N GLN A 80 8.40 2.61 6.57
CA GLN A 80 8.84 1.25 6.83
C GLN A 80 7.96 0.64 7.93
N PHE A 81 7.50 -0.63 7.75
CA PHE A 81 6.66 -1.25 8.77
C PHE A 81 7.17 -2.63 9.24
N LYS A 82 7.76 -3.45 8.38
CA LYS A 82 8.23 -4.78 8.76
C LYS A 82 9.31 -5.31 7.82
N ALA A 83 10.23 -6.13 8.36
CA ALA A 83 11.19 -6.90 7.57
C ALA A 83 10.77 -8.37 7.46
N TYR A 84 11.03 -8.98 6.30
CA TYR A 84 10.72 -10.37 6.00
C TYR A 84 11.99 -11.10 5.57
N GLY A 85 12.36 -12.12 6.32
CA GLY A 85 13.60 -12.87 6.10
C GLY A 85 13.45 -14.36 6.32
N SER A 86 12.25 -14.93 6.10
CA SER A 86 12.05 -16.37 6.20
C SER A 86 13.00 -17.13 5.26
N LYS A 87 13.59 -18.21 5.75
CA LYS A 87 14.48 -19.06 4.95
C LYS A 87 13.81 -19.70 3.73
N ASN A 88 12.49 -19.69 3.70
CA ASN A 88 11.70 -20.34 2.65
C ASN A 88 11.06 -19.36 1.65
N ARG A 89 11.20 -18.03 1.85
CA ARG A 89 10.47 -17.05 1.04
C ARG A 89 10.83 -17.01 -0.45
N THR A 90 12.00 -17.53 -0.82
CA THR A 90 12.50 -17.58 -2.20
C THR A 90 12.71 -19.03 -2.68
N ARG A 91 11.99 -20.01 -2.10
CA ARG A 91 12.16 -21.42 -2.46
C ARG A 91 11.23 -21.93 -3.56
N ASN A 92 10.18 -21.20 -3.89
CA ASN A 92 9.31 -21.59 -4.99
C ASN A 92 10.10 -21.47 -6.32
N PRO A 93 10.24 -22.56 -7.10
CA PRO A 93 10.99 -22.51 -8.35
C PRO A 93 10.49 -21.46 -9.34
N LYS A 94 9.19 -21.16 -9.34
CA LYS A 94 8.59 -20.14 -10.20
C LYS A 94 9.02 -18.71 -9.79
N ASP A 95 9.16 -18.46 -8.49
CA ASP A 95 9.68 -17.20 -7.96
C ASP A 95 11.17 -17.03 -8.27
N VAL A 96 11.95 -18.12 -8.19
CA VAL A 96 13.38 -18.15 -8.55
C VAL A 96 13.55 -17.80 -10.03
N LEU A 97 12.82 -18.45 -10.92
CA LEU A 97 12.83 -18.14 -12.35
C LEU A 97 12.48 -16.69 -12.65
N TRP A 98 11.58 -16.08 -11.85
CA TRP A 98 11.24 -14.69 -11.98
C TRP A 98 12.42 -13.78 -11.60
N LEU A 99 13.11 -14.07 -10.49
CA LEU A 99 14.30 -13.33 -10.03
C LEU A 99 15.46 -13.44 -11.02
N GLU A 100 15.76 -14.62 -11.54
CA GLU A 100 16.81 -14.85 -12.53
C GLU A 100 16.61 -14.00 -13.78
N ARG A 101 15.38 -13.94 -14.28
CA ARG A 101 15.02 -13.18 -15.49
C ARG A 101 15.10 -11.67 -15.30
N PHE A 102 14.81 -11.17 -14.09
CA PHE A 102 14.73 -9.73 -13.81
C PHE A 102 16.08 -9.12 -13.46
N HIS A 103 16.91 -9.84 -12.73
CA HIS A 103 18.13 -9.29 -12.12
C HIS A 103 19.42 -9.76 -12.78
N ARG A 104 19.36 -10.57 -13.86
CA ARG A 104 20.55 -11.21 -14.48
C ARG A 104 21.47 -11.83 -13.43
N LEU A 105 20.89 -12.36 -12.36
CA LEU A 105 21.62 -13.04 -11.31
C LEU A 105 22.13 -14.35 -11.90
N ASP A 106 23.42 -14.60 -11.80
CA ASP A 106 24.03 -15.88 -12.18
C ASP A 106 23.31 -17.01 -11.45
N GLU A 107 23.06 -18.14 -12.14
CA GLU A 107 22.30 -19.33 -11.70
C GLU A 107 22.80 -19.94 -10.37
N LYS A 108 23.87 -19.44 -9.79
CA LYS A 108 24.50 -19.99 -8.59
C LYS A 108 23.93 -19.36 -7.32
N LYS A 109 22.78 -19.89 -6.86
CA LYS A 109 22.21 -19.79 -5.51
C LYS A 109 21.65 -18.42 -5.11
N ILE A 110 20.40 -18.18 -5.52
CA ILE A 110 19.52 -17.27 -4.77
C ILE A 110 19.12 -17.98 -3.47
N ASP A 111 19.93 -17.86 -2.41
CA ASP A 111 19.64 -18.55 -1.16
C ASP A 111 18.45 -17.91 -0.44
N ARG A 112 18.57 -16.68 0.00
CA ARG A 112 17.53 -15.97 0.77
C ARG A 112 17.65 -14.48 0.51
N ILE A 113 16.56 -13.85 0.13
CA ILE A 113 16.45 -12.42 0.03
C ILE A 113 15.71 -11.91 1.28
N VAL A 114 16.28 -10.96 1.99
CA VAL A 114 15.58 -10.23 3.05
C VAL A 114 14.95 -9.00 2.43
N THR A 115 13.65 -8.80 2.64
CA THR A 115 12.98 -7.58 2.18
C THR A 115 12.52 -6.71 3.33
N ILE A 116 12.59 -5.43 3.11
CA ILE A 116 12.02 -4.40 3.98
C ILE A 116 10.74 -3.89 3.33
N ALA A 117 9.62 -4.08 4.00
CA ALA A 117 8.33 -3.65 3.51
C ALA A 117 7.99 -2.23 3.96
N TYR A 118 7.59 -1.42 2.99
CA TYR A 118 7.11 -0.06 3.15
C TYR A 118 5.61 0.01 2.93
N LEU A 119 4.95 0.91 3.65
CA LEU A 119 3.51 1.10 3.61
C LEU A 119 3.17 2.56 3.35
N THR A 120 2.14 2.81 2.56
CA THR A 120 1.47 4.10 2.47
C THR A 120 -0.03 3.94 2.28
N LEU A 121 -0.77 4.91 2.80
CA LEU A 121 -2.20 5.07 2.58
C LEU A 121 -2.43 6.27 1.67
N VAL A 122 -3.21 6.09 0.61
CA VAL A 122 -3.47 7.14 -0.36
C VAL A 122 -4.94 7.18 -0.76
N LYS A 123 -5.44 8.37 -1.07
CA LYS A 123 -6.67 8.50 -1.84
C LYS A 123 -6.34 8.27 -3.31
N ILE A 124 -7.05 7.36 -3.96
CA ILE A 124 -6.93 7.18 -5.40
C ILE A 124 -7.61 8.38 -6.08
N ASP A 125 -6.80 9.21 -6.73
CA ASP A 125 -7.21 10.34 -7.53
C ASP A 125 -6.44 10.34 -8.86
N ARG A 126 -6.66 11.33 -9.71
CA ARG A 126 -6.03 11.42 -11.04
C ARG A 126 -4.52 11.19 -11.04
N ARG A 127 -3.83 11.60 -9.97
CA ARG A 127 -2.38 11.40 -9.84
C ARG A 127 -2.02 9.92 -9.68
N PHE A 128 -2.83 9.18 -8.91
CA PHE A 128 -2.62 7.76 -8.63
C PHE A 128 -3.28 6.84 -9.66
N GLU A 129 -4.09 7.38 -10.58
CA GLU A 129 -4.66 6.66 -11.72
C GLU A 129 -3.70 6.62 -12.92
N GLN A 130 -2.79 7.59 -13.02
CA GLN A 130 -1.79 7.67 -14.10
C GLN A 130 -0.59 6.78 -13.79
N LEU A 131 -0.74 5.49 -14.01
CA LEU A 131 0.30 4.49 -13.77
C LEU A 131 1.12 4.23 -15.04
N SER A 132 2.33 3.68 -14.86
CA SER A 132 3.21 3.30 -15.96
C SER A 132 2.74 2.01 -16.63
N ASP A 133 2.64 1.98 -17.95
CA ASP A 133 2.31 0.80 -18.74
C ASP A 133 3.47 -0.20 -18.84
N LYS A 134 4.68 0.21 -18.47
CA LYS A 134 5.90 -0.61 -18.62
C LYS A 134 5.84 -1.92 -17.83
N TYR A 135 5.17 -1.92 -16.67
CA TYR A 135 5.05 -3.06 -15.77
C TYR A 135 3.59 -3.41 -15.46
N ASP A 136 2.67 -2.99 -16.32
CA ASP A 136 1.24 -3.25 -16.15
C ASP A 136 0.79 -3.04 -14.68
N ALA A 137 1.08 -1.86 -14.18
CA ALA A 137 0.71 -1.46 -12.83
C ALA A 137 -0.79 -1.22 -12.76
N CYS A 138 -1.47 -1.80 -11.75
CA CYS A 138 -2.92 -1.65 -11.61
C CYS A 138 -3.37 -1.63 -10.15
N TRP A 139 -4.47 -0.93 -9.91
CA TRP A 139 -5.19 -0.92 -8.65
C TRP A 139 -6.18 -2.08 -8.58
N THR A 140 -5.89 -3.08 -7.77
CA THR A 140 -6.72 -4.27 -7.59
C THR A 140 -7.50 -4.19 -6.28
N PRO A 141 -8.82 -4.48 -6.25
CA PRO A 141 -9.56 -4.58 -5.00
C PRO A 141 -8.88 -5.57 -4.03
N VAL A 142 -8.65 -5.15 -2.79
CA VAL A 142 -7.98 -6.01 -1.80
C VAL A 142 -8.72 -7.33 -1.59
N THR A 143 -10.05 -7.32 -1.68
CA THR A 143 -10.91 -8.51 -1.54
C THR A 143 -10.77 -9.52 -2.68
N GLU A 144 -10.30 -9.09 -3.85
CA GLU A 144 -10.10 -9.94 -5.03
C GLU A 144 -8.71 -10.60 -5.05
N VAL A 145 -7.76 -10.09 -4.26
CA VAL A 145 -6.41 -10.66 -4.18
C VAL A 145 -6.44 -11.96 -3.39
N LYS A 146 -6.25 -13.09 -4.07
CA LYS A 146 -6.24 -14.44 -3.44
C LYS A 146 -4.83 -14.99 -3.28
N SER A 147 -3.92 -14.61 -4.16
CA SER A 147 -2.52 -15.00 -4.12
C SER A 147 -1.67 -13.95 -4.83
N LEU A 148 -0.40 -13.88 -4.52
CA LEU A 148 0.61 -13.06 -5.20
C LEU A 148 1.88 -13.90 -5.37
N ALA A 149 2.77 -13.45 -6.26
CA ALA A 149 4.11 -14.01 -6.36
C ALA A 149 4.88 -13.84 -5.04
N PHE A 150 5.78 -14.73 -4.74
CA PHE A 150 6.55 -14.77 -3.50
C PHE A 150 5.65 -14.87 -2.25
N ASP A 151 6.11 -14.27 -1.17
CA ASP A 151 5.35 -14.09 0.07
C ASP A 151 4.56 -12.75 0.11
N HIS A 152 4.36 -12.11 -1.06
CA HIS A 152 3.74 -10.79 -1.12
C HIS A 152 2.28 -10.78 -0.66
N PHE A 153 1.57 -11.90 -0.79
CA PHE A 153 0.23 -12.01 -0.21
C PHE A 153 0.29 -11.92 1.33
N GLN A 154 1.28 -12.56 1.97
CA GLN A 154 1.48 -12.45 3.41
C GLN A 154 1.88 -11.03 3.81
N ILE A 155 2.74 -10.37 3.03
CA ILE A 155 3.11 -8.97 3.26
C ILE A 155 1.88 -8.05 3.21
N LEU A 156 0.99 -8.25 2.23
CA LEU A 156 -0.28 -7.51 2.12
C LEU A 156 -1.18 -7.73 3.34
N GLN A 157 -1.36 -8.98 3.79
CA GLN A 157 -2.18 -9.30 4.96
C GLN A 157 -1.61 -8.64 6.23
N ASP A 158 -0.32 -8.72 6.43
CA ASP A 158 0.37 -8.10 7.57
C ASP A 158 0.23 -6.56 7.53
N ALA A 159 0.29 -5.96 6.32
CA ALA A 159 0.09 -4.52 6.15
C ALA A 159 -1.33 -4.09 6.56
N LEU A 160 -2.36 -4.85 6.21
CA LEU A 160 -3.75 -4.55 6.62
C LEU A 160 -3.92 -4.64 8.15
N VAL A 161 -3.28 -5.63 8.79
CA VAL A 161 -3.26 -5.72 10.26
C VAL A 161 -2.49 -4.54 10.84
N HIS A 162 -1.33 -4.19 10.27
CA HIS A 162 -0.52 -3.06 10.73
C HIS A 162 -1.27 -1.73 10.62
N ILE A 163 -2.01 -1.48 9.52
CA ILE A 163 -2.85 -0.28 9.35
C ILE A 163 -3.85 -0.15 10.51
N ARG A 164 -4.50 -1.24 10.91
CA ARG A 164 -5.46 -1.24 12.02
C ARG A 164 -4.82 -0.74 13.31
N HIS A 165 -3.68 -1.29 13.69
CA HIS A 165 -2.94 -0.84 14.86
C HIS A 165 -2.37 0.57 14.70
N TYR A 166 -1.85 0.90 13.52
CA TYR A 166 -1.28 2.23 13.26
C TYR A 166 -2.31 3.34 13.43
N VAL A 167 -3.54 3.12 12.97
CA VAL A 167 -4.65 4.07 13.12
C VAL A 167 -5.07 4.26 14.60
N GLU A 168 -4.86 3.28 15.46
CA GLU A 168 -5.09 3.43 16.91
C GLU A 168 -4.13 4.45 17.55
N TYR A 169 -2.88 4.48 17.11
CA TYR A 169 -1.87 5.45 17.57
C TYR A 169 -1.93 6.79 16.84
N ALA A 170 -2.22 6.76 15.55
CA ALA A 170 -2.23 7.93 14.68
C ALA A 170 -3.53 8.03 13.87
N PRO A 171 -4.68 8.31 14.51
CA PRO A 171 -5.98 8.35 13.82
C PRO A 171 -6.04 9.30 12.62
N SER A 172 -5.18 10.32 12.61
CA SER A 172 -5.11 11.28 11.50
C SER A 172 -4.75 10.64 10.15
N VAL A 173 -4.07 9.50 10.16
CA VAL A 173 -3.59 8.82 8.94
C VAL A 173 -4.74 8.31 8.06
N MET A 174 -5.87 7.92 8.68
CA MET A 174 -7.03 7.49 7.90
C MET A 174 -7.62 8.59 7.01
N PHE A 175 -7.39 9.86 7.35
CA PHE A 175 -7.87 11.00 6.55
C PHE A 175 -7.05 11.19 5.27
N ASP A 176 -5.86 10.60 5.16
CA ASP A 176 -5.07 10.58 3.92
C ASP A 176 -5.73 9.71 2.83
N LEU A 177 -6.62 8.79 3.24
CA LEU A 177 -7.48 8.00 2.33
C LEU A 177 -8.68 8.80 1.78
N LEU A 178 -9.03 9.91 2.40
CA LEU A 178 -10.24 10.67 2.07
C LEU A 178 -9.94 11.90 1.21
N PRO A 179 -10.90 12.35 0.39
CA PRO A 179 -10.78 13.66 -0.25
C PRO A 179 -10.76 14.78 0.80
N ARG A 180 -10.25 15.96 0.40
CA ARG A 180 -10.22 17.14 1.28
C ARG A 180 -11.60 17.50 1.85
N LYS A 181 -12.67 17.25 1.09
CA LYS A 181 -14.06 17.33 1.51
C LYS A 181 -14.68 15.96 1.34
N PHE A 182 -15.21 15.39 2.40
CA PHE A 182 -15.79 14.04 2.41
C PHE A 182 -17.14 14.03 3.11
N THR A 183 -17.94 13.02 2.83
CA THR A 183 -19.22 12.77 3.50
C THR A 183 -19.05 11.87 4.72
N ALA A 184 -20.01 11.89 5.64
CA ALA A 184 -20.05 10.95 6.76
C ALA A 184 -20.07 9.49 6.28
N ALA A 185 -20.69 9.21 5.13
CA ALA A 185 -20.72 7.88 4.53
C ALA A 185 -19.31 7.43 4.11
N GLN A 186 -18.55 8.28 3.42
CA GLN A 186 -17.17 7.96 3.03
C GLN A 186 -16.28 7.71 4.25
N LEU A 187 -16.35 8.56 5.27
CA LEU A 187 -15.59 8.35 6.50
C LEU A 187 -16.00 7.03 7.19
N ARG A 188 -17.30 6.71 7.25
CA ARG A 188 -17.79 5.44 7.79
C ARG A 188 -17.26 4.25 7.02
N THR A 189 -17.24 4.31 5.68
CA THR A 189 -16.69 3.24 4.83
C THR A 189 -15.21 3.01 5.14
N VAL A 190 -14.39 4.07 5.26
CA VAL A 190 -12.98 3.94 5.65
C VAL A 190 -12.85 3.28 7.03
N TYR A 191 -13.67 3.68 8.01
CA TYR A 191 -13.68 3.01 9.32
C TYR A 191 -14.04 1.53 9.20
N GLN A 192 -15.06 1.19 8.42
CA GLN A 192 -15.49 -0.21 8.21
C GLN A 192 -14.39 -1.06 7.59
N LEU A 193 -13.70 -0.51 6.60
CA LEU A 193 -12.60 -1.19 5.91
C LEU A 193 -11.37 -1.39 6.83
N ILE A 194 -11.00 -0.38 7.62
CA ILE A 194 -9.86 -0.47 8.54
C ILE A 194 -10.13 -1.49 9.65
N TYR A 195 -11.31 -1.41 10.29
CA TYR A 195 -11.63 -2.22 11.45
C TYR A 195 -12.30 -3.55 11.12
N ASP A 196 -12.56 -3.82 9.84
CA ASP A 196 -13.28 -4.99 9.35
C ASP A 196 -14.60 -5.21 10.13
N LYS A 197 -15.37 -4.11 10.28
CA LYS A 197 -16.56 -4.07 11.12
C LYS A 197 -17.61 -3.14 10.53
N VAL A 198 -18.85 -3.59 10.52
CA VAL A 198 -19.99 -2.75 10.12
C VAL A 198 -20.31 -1.75 11.25
N PHE A 199 -20.46 -0.47 10.86
CA PHE A 199 -20.89 0.60 11.76
C PHE A 199 -22.30 1.06 11.40
N ASP A 200 -23.19 1.05 12.39
CA ASP A 200 -24.52 1.63 12.27
C ASP A 200 -24.45 3.11 11.94
N VAL A 201 -25.31 3.58 11.02
CA VAL A 201 -25.28 4.96 10.50
C VAL A 201 -25.50 5.98 11.62
N ARG A 202 -26.51 5.75 12.47
CA ARG A 202 -26.90 6.69 13.53
C ARG A 202 -25.80 6.79 14.60
N ASN A 203 -25.25 5.65 15.01
CA ASN A 203 -24.17 5.60 15.98
C ASN A 203 -22.88 6.18 15.42
N PHE A 204 -22.63 6.03 14.11
CA PHE A 204 -21.46 6.63 13.47
C PHE A 204 -21.56 8.17 13.42
N HIS A 205 -22.75 8.73 13.18
CA HIS A 205 -22.96 10.17 13.28
C HIS A 205 -22.70 10.71 14.71
N LYS A 206 -23.09 9.98 15.74
CA LYS A 206 -22.74 10.33 17.13
C LYS A 206 -21.24 10.30 17.34
N LYS A 207 -20.54 9.31 16.78
CA LYS A 207 -19.07 9.20 16.81
C LYS A 207 -18.40 10.41 16.14
N ILE A 208 -18.88 10.83 14.95
CA ILE A 208 -18.36 12.02 14.26
C ILE A 208 -18.53 13.27 15.14
N ALA A 209 -19.67 13.44 15.80
CA ALA A 209 -19.93 14.59 16.67
C ALA A 209 -18.95 14.70 17.86
N LEU A 210 -18.31 13.59 18.25
CA LEU A 210 -17.26 13.56 19.27
C LEU A 210 -15.84 13.84 18.72
N MET A 211 -15.71 14.06 17.41
CA MET A 211 -14.43 14.35 16.75
C MET A 211 -14.35 15.85 16.39
N PRO A 212 -13.80 16.70 17.25
CA PRO A 212 -13.78 18.17 17.01
C PRO A 212 -13.00 18.56 15.74
N TYR A 213 -12.07 17.70 15.31
CA TYR A 213 -11.25 17.87 14.11
C TYR A 213 -11.96 17.43 12.82
N VAL A 214 -13.15 16.84 12.89
CA VAL A 214 -14.02 16.54 11.73
C VAL A 214 -15.05 17.67 11.63
N VAL A 215 -14.67 18.73 10.92
CA VAL A 215 -15.43 19.99 10.87
C VAL A 215 -16.50 19.92 9.78
N PRO A 216 -17.79 20.12 10.11
CA PRO A 216 -18.85 20.18 9.12
C PRO A 216 -18.71 21.45 8.25
N LEU A 217 -19.04 21.31 6.96
CA LEU A 217 -19.09 22.41 6.00
C LEU A 217 -20.55 22.78 5.72
N GLU A 218 -20.78 24.01 5.29
CA GLU A 218 -22.11 24.45 4.83
C GLU A 218 -22.49 23.80 3.48
N GLU A 219 -21.48 23.32 2.75
CA GLU A 219 -21.66 22.67 1.46
C GLU A 219 -22.29 21.29 1.60
N LYS A 220 -23.17 20.97 0.63
CA LYS A 220 -23.80 19.64 0.48
C LYS A 220 -23.55 19.09 -0.90
N GLN A 221 -23.74 17.79 -1.06
CA GLN A 221 -23.71 17.16 -2.38
C GLN A 221 -24.74 17.78 -3.31
N VAL A 222 -24.39 17.93 -4.60
CA VAL A 222 -25.26 18.46 -5.65
C VAL A 222 -25.43 17.38 -6.70
N GLY A 223 -26.62 17.34 -7.33
CA GLY A 223 -26.90 16.39 -8.44
C GLY A 223 -27.15 14.95 -8.00
N VAL A 224 -27.55 14.71 -6.74
CA VAL A 224 -27.88 13.37 -6.22
C VAL A 224 -29.38 13.18 -6.11
N CYS A 225 -29.87 11.95 -6.43
CA CYS A 225 -31.29 11.61 -6.37
C CYS A 225 -31.85 11.43 -4.95
N HIS A 226 -30.98 11.37 -3.95
CA HIS A 226 -31.32 11.18 -2.53
C HIS A 226 -31.03 12.46 -1.74
N ARG A 227 -31.39 12.47 -0.46
CA ARG A 227 -31.11 13.61 0.42
C ARG A 227 -29.62 13.95 0.39
N ALA A 228 -29.29 15.17 -0.07
CA ALA A 228 -27.94 15.68 -0.20
C ALA A 228 -27.18 15.60 1.13
N ALA A 229 -26.08 14.83 1.14
CA ALA A 229 -25.23 14.68 2.32
C ALA A 229 -24.39 15.95 2.52
N ARG A 230 -24.20 16.33 3.81
CA ARG A 230 -23.29 17.39 4.21
C ARG A 230 -21.85 16.93 4.03
N PHE A 231 -20.99 17.84 3.58
CA PHE A 231 -19.54 17.62 3.56
C PHE A 231 -18.90 17.98 4.90
N TYR A 232 -17.78 17.31 5.15
CA TYR A 232 -16.88 17.54 6.27
C TYR A 232 -15.46 17.73 5.74
N LYS A 233 -14.61 18.35 6.55
CA LYS A 233 -13.15 18.40 6.34
C LYS A 233 -12.42 17.92 7.58
N PHE A 234 -11.25 17.33 7.40
CA PHE A 234 -10.32 17.09 8.49
C PHE A 234 -9.50 18.36 8.76
N ASP A 235 -9.52 18.84 9.99
CA ASP A 235 -8.74 19.99 10.42
C ASP A 235 -7.57 19.53 11.27
N ARG A 236 -6.38 19.50 10.65
CA ARG A 236 -5.15 19.04 11.30
C ARG A 236 -4.73 19.94 12.46
N SER A 237 -5.05 21.24 12.42
CA SER A 237 -4.69 22.17 13.48
C SER A 237 -5.51 21.92 14.75
N ILE A 238 -6.79 21.63 14.59
CA ILE A 238 -7.67 21.23 15.70
C ILE A 238 -7.24 19.87 16.25
N TYR A 239 -6.94 18.91 15.36
CA TYR A 239 -6.46 17.58 15.76
C TYR A 239 -5.21 17.65 16.63
N ASN A 240 -4.20 18.41 16.20
CA ASN A 240 -2.95 18.58 16.94
C ASN A 240 -3.14 19.27 18.31
N LYS A 241 -4.14 20.18 18.42
CA LYS A 241 -4.48 20.86 19.68
C LYS A 241 -5.32 19.99 20.63
N SER A 242 -6.08 19.03 20.11
CA SER A 242 -6.98 18.20 20.91
C SER A 242 -6.25 17.15 21.78
N GLY A 243 -4.92 17.06 21.68
CA GLY A 243 -4.11 16.18 22.51
C GLY A 243 -4.39 14.69 22.29
N THR A 244 -5.05 14.34 21.20
CA THR A 244 -5.27 12.96 20.80
C THR A 244 -3.92 12.36 20.40
N LYS A 245 -3.17 11.89 21.40
CA LYS A 245 -1.97 11.06 21.24
C LYS A 245 -2.37 9.63 21.05
#